data_0d91e3d6a72f7d83be6ceac24ba13f75
#
_entry.id   0d91e3d6a72f7d83be6ceac24ba13f75
#
_cell.length_a   1.000
_cell.length_b   1.000
_cell.length_c   1.000
_cell.angle_alpha   90.00
_cell.angle_beta   90.00
_cell.angle_gamma   90.00
#
_symmetry.space_group_name_H-M   'P 1'
#
loop_
_entity.id
_entity.type
_entity.pdbx_description
1 polymer ?
#
loop_
_entity_poly.entity_id
_entity_poly.type
_entity_poly.pdbx_seq_one_letter_code
_entity_poly.pdbx_strand_id
1 'polypeptide(L)'
;ENINQNIVSNKLKILDLILRFKNPFKVANKFSSIFVRESLNLAHKIASKENIKGIINCPVDKKLLTKKNQGVTEYLADKCRIKDGSEVMLIKSKNFSVSPITTHLDLKNVVNKINSKLILKKINTIEKWFKKIYKKSPKIGLLGLNPHNAELKKNSEEKKIIIPTIKRSRKKGFKVTGPLVADTVFINEYKKYDVIVGMY
;
A
#
# COMPACT_ATOMS: atom_id res chain seq x y z
N GLU A 1 24.74 15.73 10.64
CA GLU A 1 24.40 17.09 10.19
C GLU A 1 22.93 17.36 10.43
N ASN A 2 22.63 18.53 11.01
CA ASN A 2 21.31 18.89 11.51
C ASN A 2 20.35 19.19 10.34
N ILE A 3 19.47 18.26 10.00
CA ILE A 3 18.41 18.42 8.98
C ILE A 3 17.35 19.46 9.42
N ASN A 4 17.41 19.90 10.67
CA ASN A 4 16.47 20.86 11.28
C ASN A 4 16.83 22.34 11.09
N GLN A 5 17.85 22.68 10.32
CA GLN A 5 18.10 24.06 9.97
C GLN A 5 16.98 24.59 9.08
N ASN A 6 16.44 25.74 9.44
CA ASN A 6 15.35 26.46 8.79
C ASN A 6 15.27 26.22 7.30
N ILE A 7 14.15 25.63 6.83
CA ILE A 7 13.86 25.49 5.42
C ILE A 7 13.61 26.90 4.89
N VAL A 8 14.64 27.53 4.34
CA VAL A 8 14.46 28.76 3.57
C VAL A 8 13.62 28.37 2.36
N SER A 9 12.37 28.92 2.28
CA SER A 9 11.51 28.74 1.14
C SER A 9 12.29 29.12 -0.13
N ASN A 10 12.19 28.31 -1.18
CA ASN A 10 12.78 28.45 -2.50
C ASN A 10 14.18 27.82 -2.75
N LYS A 11 14.73 27.04 -1.83
CA LYS A 11 15.96 26.28 -2.11
C LYS A 11 15.74 24.77 -1.95
N LEU A 12 16.08 24.01 -3.00
CA LEU A 12 16.14 22.56 -2.92
C LEU A 12 17.33 22.14 -2.04
N LYS A 13 17.06 21.39 -0.97
CA LYS A 13 18.11 20.80 -0.14
C LYS A 13 18.46 19.42 -0.68
N ILE A 14 19.71 19.21 -1.02
CA ILE A 14 20.24 17.96 -1.54
C ILE A 14 21.12 17.32 -0.46
N LEU A 15 20.88 16.04 -0.18
CA LEU A 15 21.79 15.19 0.58
C LEU A 15 22.48 14.29 -0.42
N ASP A 16 23.77 14.56 -0.63
CA ASP A 16 24.58 13.80 -1.57
C ASP A 16 24.91 12.41 -1.01
N LEU A 17 24.70 11.40 -1.86
CA LEU A 17 25.16 10.03 -1.65
C LEU A 17 26.10 9.67 -2.77
N ILE A 18 27.31 9.27 -2.43
CA ILE A 18 28.37 9.04 -3.41
C ILE A 18 28.04 7.81 -4.27
N LEU A 19 27.86 8.04 -5.58
CA LEU A 19 27.81 6.99 -6.59
C LEU A 19 28.93 7.25 -7.61
N ARG A 20 30.00 6.44 -7.57
CA ARG A 20 31.13 6.57 -8.51
C ARG A 20 30.85 5.81 -9.79
N PHE A 21 30.90 6.48 -10.92
CA PHE A 21 30.76 5.90 -12.26
C PHE A 21 31.54 6.69 -13.29
N LYS A 22 31.99 6.02 -14.37
CA LYS A 22 32.61 6.66 -15.54
C LYS A 22 31.55 7.09 -16.57
N ASN A 23 30.49 6.28 -16.73
CA ASN A 23 29.39 6.53 -17.65
C ASN A 23 28.07 6.35 -16.93
N PRO A 24 27.19 7.37 -16.86
CA PRO A 24 25.92 7.30 -16.13
C PRO A 24 24.95 6.24 -16.69
N PHE A 25 25.09 5.88 -17.97
CA PHE A 25 24.26 4.85 -18.63
C PHE A 25 24.81 3.42 -18.49
N LYS A 26 25.98 3.24 -17.87
CA LYS A 26 26.66 1.96 -17.71
C LYS A 26 27.18 1.76 -16.28
N VAL A 27 26.35 2.07 -15.29
CA VAL A 27 26.70 1.86 -13.88
C VAL A 27 26.53 0.37 -13.54
N ALA A 28 27.56 -0.25 -12.96
CA ALA A 28 27.50 -1.65 -12.59
C ALA A 28 26.42 -1.90 -11.51
N ASN A 29 25.63 -2.96 -11.67
CA ASN A 29 24.52 -3.31 -10.77
C ASN A 29 24.90 -3.36 -9.28
N LYS A 30 26.13 -3.78 -8.97
CA LYS A 30 26.64 -3.78 -7.59
C LYS A 30 26.63 -2.38 -6.97
N PHE A 31 27.14 -1.38 -7.67
CA PHE A 31 27.18 -0.01 -7.17
C PHE A 31 25.80 0.63 -7.16
N SER A 32 25.00 0.42 -8.22
CA SER A 32 23.62 0.89 -8.27
C SER A 32 22.78 0.30 -7.14
N SER A 33 22.94 -0.98 -6.82
CA SER A 33 22.23 -1.65 -5.74
C SER A 33 22.58 -1.08 -4.36
N ILE A 34 23.86 -0.78 -4.12
CA ILE A 34 24.30 -0.14 -2.87
C ILE A 34 23.68 1.25 -2.77
N PHE A 35 23.84 2.07 -3.80
CA PHE A 35 23.31 3.43 -3.84
C PHE A 35 21.80 3.50 -3.62
N VAL A 36 21.03 2.67 -4.31
CA VAL A 36 19.55 2.64 -4.16
C VAL A 36 19.16 2.26 -2.74
N ARG A 37 19.83 1.27 -2.14
CA ARG A 37 19.52 0.86 -0.76
C ARG A 37 19.91 1.91 0.27
N GLU A 38 21.04 2.55 0.11
CA GLU A 38 21.48 3.64 1.01
C GLU A 38 20.55 4.84 0.88
N SER A 39 20.14 5.19 -0.33
CA SER A 39 19.16 6.26 -0.57
C SER A 39 17.83 5.97 0.12
N LEU A 40 17.28 4.76 -0.03
CA LEU A 40 16.04 4.36 0.63
C LEU A 40 16.19 4.28 2.16
N ASN A 41 17.33 3.82 2.67
CA ASN A 41 17.61 3.79 4.11
C ASN A 41 17.68 5.20 4.69
N LEU A 42 18.37 6.11 4.01
CA LEU A 42 18.47 7.50 4.45
C LEU A 42 17.11 8.19 4.40
N ALA A 43 16.37 8.01 3.30
CA ALA A 43 15.02 8.55 3.17
C ALA A 43 14.09 8.02 4.27
N HIS A 44 14.14 6.71 4.58
CA HIS A 44 13.38 6.12 5.69
C HIS A 44 13.77 6.72 7.04
N LYS A 45 15.07 6.84 7.33
CA LYS A 45 15.57 7.44 8.58
C LYS A 45 15.08 8.88 8.75
N ILE A 46 15.05 9.66 7.66
CA ILE A 46 14.55 11.03 7.67
C ILE A 46 13.03 11.06 7.83
N ALA A 47 12.30 10.24 7.05
CA ALA A 47 10.84 10.19 7.08
C ALA A 47 10.27 9.66 8.41
N SER A 48 11.07 8.97 9.20
CA SER A 48 10.68 8.52 10.55
C SER A 48 10.63 9.64 11.58
N LYS A 49 11.07 10.87 11.23
CA LYS A 49 10.95 12.04 12.08
C LYS A 49 9.54 12.64 11.97
N GLU A 50 9.05 13.22 13.07
CA GLU A 50 7.65 13.70 13.18
C GLU A 50 7.25 14.75 12.14
N ASN A 51 8.20 15.58 11.70
CA ASN A 51 7.93 16.68 10.76
C ASN A 51 7.87 16.26 9.28
N ILE A 52 8.19 15.01 8.95
CA ILE A 52 8.21 14.53 7.56
C ILE A 52 6.92 13.80 7.23
N LYS A 53 6.27 14.21 6.14
CA LYS A 53 4.96 13.65 5.73
C LYS A 53 5.05 12.33 4.97
N GLY A 54 6.18 12.05 4.33
CA GLY A 54 6.38 10.83 3.55
C GLY A 54 7.63 10.84 2.69
N ILE A 55 7.76 9.83 1.86
CA ILE A 55 8.85 9.65 0.90
C ILE A 55 8.23 9.62 -0.50
N ILE A 56 8.83 10.34 -1.43
CA ILE A 56 8.55 10.22 -2.87
C ILE A 56 9.80 9.62 -3.50
N ASN A 57 9.65 8.48 -4.16
CA ASN A 57 10.75 7.82 -4.85
C ASN A 57 10.46 7.67 -6.35
N CYS A 58 11.52 7.72 -7.16
CA CYS A 58 11.46 7.34 -8.57
C CYS A 58 11.25 5.82 -8.71
N PRO A 59 10.85 5.33 -9.91
CA PRO A 59 10.83 3.90 -10.20
C PRO A 59 12.17 3.25 -9.89
N VAL A 60 12.14 2.11 -9.22
CA VAL A 60 13.32 1.34 -8.81
C VAL A 60 13.27 -0.03 -9.46
N ASP A 61 14.35 -0.44 -10.14
CA ASP A 61 14.48 -1.80 -10.61
C ASP A 61 14.59 -2.75 -9.40
N LYS A 62 13.63 -3.67 -9.29
CA LYS A 62 13.57 -4.67 -8.20
C LYS A 62 14.84 -5.51 -8.07
N LYS A 63 15.59 -5.70 -9.17
CA LYS A 63 16.87 -6.43 -9.15
C LYS A 63 17.94 -5.74 -8.31
N LEU A 64 17.80 -4.45 -8.05
CA LEU A 64 18.72 -3.68 -7.20
C LEU A 64 18.41 -3.82 -5.70
N LEU A 65 17.26 -4.38 -5.35
CA LEU A 65 16.89 -4.71 -3.97
C LEU A 65 17.33 -6.12 -3.61
N THR A 66 17.65 -6.35 -2.34
CA THR A 66 18.37 -7.57 -1.87
C THR A 66 17.56 -8.86 -1.88
N LYS A 67 16.23 -8.79 -1.87
CA LYS A 67 15.37 -9.97 -1.81
C LYS A 67 14.68 -10.20 -3.16
N LYS A 68 14.67 -11.44 -3.62
CA LYS A 68 13.97 -11.84 -4.83
C LYS A 68 12.49 -11.41 -4.75
N ASN A 69 12.00 -10.72 -5.78
CA ASN A 69 10.63 -10.22 -5.89
C ASN A 69 10.20 -9.15 -4.86
N GLN A 70 11.12 -8.54 -4.12
CA GLN A 70 10.81 -7.44 -3.20
C GLN A 70 10.73 -6.11 -3.96
N GLY A 71 9.59 -5.41 -3.86
CA GLY A 71 9.44 -4.02 -4.31
C GLY A 71 9.84 -3.02 -3.22
N VAL A 72 9.76 -1.72 -3.54
CA VAL A 72 10.03 -0.65 -2.57
C VAL A 72 9.05 -0.71 -1.39
N THR A 73 7.80 -1.08 -1.64
CA THR A 73 6.77 -1.20 -0.59
C THR A 73 7.17 -2.22 0.46
N GLU A 74 7.56 -3.42 0.04
CA GLU A 74 7.97 -4.50 0.92
C GLU A 74 9.31 -4.17 1.60
N TYR A 75 10.23 -3.51 0.88
CA TYR A 75 11.50 -3.06 1.44
C TYR A 75 11.29 -2.07 2.59
N LEU A 76 10.43 -1.06 2.39
CA LEU A 76 10.11 -0.08 3.44
C LEU A 76 9.29 -0.70 4.57
N ALA A 77 8.38 -1.64 4.29
CA ALA A 77 7.65 -2.38 5.32
C ALA A 77 8.60 -3.15 6.24
N ASP A 78 9.60 -3.84 5.68
CA ASP A 78 10.65 -4.52 6.47
C ASP A 78 11.43 -3.53 7.35
N LYS A 79 11.78 -2.33 6.84
CA LYS A 79 12.43 -1.28 7.61
C LYS A 79 11.56 -0.76 8.75
N CYS A 80 10.25 -0.68 8.53
CA CYS A 80 9.27 -0.33 9.58
C CYS A 80 8.94 -1.51 10.50
N ARG A 81 9.62 -2.68 10.36
CA ARG A 81 9.36 -3.93 11.10
C ARG A 81 7.93 -4.46 10.92
N ILE A 82 7.29 -4.13 9.82
CA ILE A 82 5.98 -4.67 9.44
C ILE A 82 6.21 -6.02 8.76
N LYS A 83 5.87 -7.10 9.46
CA LYS A 83 6.05 -8.48 8.96
C LYS A 83 4.73 -9.25 8.86
N ASP A 84 3.64 -8.60 9.16
CA ASP A 84 2.33 -9.24 9.35
C ASP A 84 1.36 -9.01 8.17
N GLY A 85 1.84 -8.40 7.08
CA GLY A 85 1.04 -8.09 5.88
C GLY A 85 0.08 -6.93 6.07
N SER A 86 0.31 -6.06 7.07
CA SER A 86 -0.56 -4.90 7.32
C SER A 86 -0.20 -3.67 6.48
N GLU A 87 0.88 -3.72 5.71
CA GLU A 87 1.21 -2.69 4.72
C GLU A 87 0.10 -2.58 3.67
N VAL A 88 -0.17 -1.37 3.20
CA VAL A 88 -1.24 -1.10 2.25
C VAL A 88 -0.68 -0.37 1.04
N MET A 89 -0.96 -0.91 -0.14
CA MET A 89 -0.83 -0.17 -1.39
C MET A 89 -2.12 0.63 -1.60
N LEU A 90 -2.02 1.94 -1.75
CA LEU A 90 -3.17 2.81 -2.00
C LEU A 90 -2.94 3.60 -3.28
N ILE A 91 -3.71 3.29 -4.30
CA ILE A 91 -3.73 4.04 -5.57
C ILE A 91 -4.76 5.15 -5.39
N LYS A 92 -4.29 6.39 -5.31
CA LYS A 92 -5.14 7.54 -5.00
C LYS A 92 -5.41 8.38 -6.24
N SER A 93 -6.70 8.61 -6.49
CA SER A 93 -7.19 9.63 -7.42
C SER A 93 -7.71 10.86 -6.64
N LYS A 94 -8.11 11.91 -7.37
CA LYS A 94 -8.69 13.12 -6.77
C LYS A 94 -9.90 12.81 -5.87
N ASN A 95 -10.79 11.95 -6.33
CA ASN A 95 -12.12 11.76 -5.72
C ASN A 95 -12.26 10.43 -4.95
N PHE A 96 -11.45 9.42 -5.24
CA PHE A 96 -11.50 8.12 -4.58
C PHE A 96 -10.13 7.42 -4.60
N SER A 97 -10.02 6.32 -3.90
CA SER A 97 -8.80 5.50 -3.88
C SER A 97 -9.14 4.04 -4.09
N VAL A 98 -8.18 3.29 -4.63
CA VAL A 98 -8.28 1.83 -4.76
C VAL A 98 -7.13 1.18 -4.01
N SER A 99 -7.41 0.07 -3.34
CA SER A 99 -6.41 -0.69 -2.59
C SER A 99 -6.62 -2.18 -2.78
N PRO A 100 -5.64 -2.93 -3.30
CA PRO A 100 -5.71 -4.38 -3.32
C PRO A 100 -5.34 -4.99 -1.96
N ILE A 101 -5.98 -6.09 -1.60
CA ILE A 101 -5.61 -6.90 -0.43
C ILE A 101 -4.32 -7.66 -0.70
N THR A 102 -4.20 -8.24 -1.90
CA THR A 102 -2.98 -8.96 -2.31
C THR A 102 -2.27 -8.17 -3.41
N THR A 103 -0.94 -8.16 -3.39
CA THR A 103 -0.08 -7.49 -4.36
C THR A 103 0.96 -8.47 -4.89
N HIS A 104 1.29 -8.37 -6.18
CA HIS A 104 2.38 -9.15 -6.80
C HIS A 104 2.26 -10.68 -6.64
N LEU A 105 1.03 -11.20 -6.62
CA LEU A 105 0.74 -12.63 -6.57
C LEU A 105 0.15 -13.11 -7.90
N ASP A 106 0.52 -14.31 -8.32
CA ASP A 106 -0.19 -15.01 -9.38
C ASP A 106 -1.65 -15.25 -8.96
N LEU A 107 -2.59 -15.10 -9.90
CA LEU A 107 -4.02 -15.23 -9.62
C LEU A 107 -4.36 -16.55 -8.90
N LYS A 108 -3.74 -17.66 -9.31
CA LYS A 108 -3.91 -18.98 -8.66
C LYS A 108 -3.59 -19.02 -7.18
N ASN A 109 -2.75 -18.09 -6.70
CA ASN A 109 -2.31 -18.01 -5.31
C ASN A 109 -3.16 -17.04 -4.48
N VAL A 110 -3.99 -16.20 -5.13
CA VAL A 110 -4.80 -15.17 -4.46
C VAL A 110 -5.80 -15.82 -3.50
N VAL A 111 -6.53 -16.85 -3.96
CA VAL A 111 -7.55 -17.55 -3.16
C VAL A 111 -6.96 -18.07 -1.84
N ASN A 112 -5.80 -18.71 -1.90
CA ASN A 112 -5.13 -19.30 -0.74
C ASN A 112 -4.58 -18.23 0.23
N LYS A 113 -4.36 -17.01 -0.25
CA LYS A 113 -3.79 -15.93 0.55
C LYS A 113 -4.86 -15.11 1.27
N ILE A 114 -6.06 -15.00 0.69
CA ILE A 114 -7.16 -14.22 1.25
C ILE A 114 -7.71 -14.90 2.51
N ASN A 115 -7.76 -14.14 3.59
CA ASN A 115 -8.40 -14.56 4.83
C ASN A 115 -8.90 -13.34 5.63
N SER A 116 -9.81 -13.57 6.56
CA SER A 116 -10.41 -12.51 7.39
C SER A 116 -9.37 -11.68 8.16
N LYS A 117 -8.29 -12.32 8.63
CA LYS A 117 -7.25 -11.63 9.42
C LYS A 117 -6.49 -10.61 8.56
N LEU A 118 -6.10 -11.00 7.34
CA LEU A 118 -5.40 -10.11 6.39
C LEU A 118 -6.29 -8.94 5.98
N ILE A 119 -7.54 -9.20 5.58
CA ILE A 119 -8.50 -8.16 5.18
C ILE A 119 -8.70 -7.16 6.32
N LEU A 120 -8.96 -7.62 7.56
CA LEU A 120 -9.14 -6.76 8.71
C LEU A 120 -7.92 -5.90 9.02
N LYS A 121 -6.70 -6.45 8.89
CA LYS A 121 -5.46 -5.69 9.10
C LYS A 121 -5.33 -4.56 8.11
N LYS A 122 -5.54 -4.82 6.82
CA LYS A 122 -5.45 -3.80 5.78
C LYS A 122 -6.53 -2.73 5.92
N ILE A 123 -7.78 -3.10 6.22
CA ILE A 123 -8.85 -2.15 6.54
C ILE A 123 -8.47 -1.26 7.73
N ASN A 124 -7.92 -1.83 8.79
CA ASN A 124 -7.47 -1.06 9.96
C ASN A 124 -6.33 -0.09 9.62
N THR A 125 -5.39 -0.48 8.75
CA THR A 125 -4.32 0.41 8.30
C THR A 125 -4.88 1.57 7.48
N ILE A 126 -5.82 1.32 6.56
CA ILE A 126 -6.53 2.35 5.78
C ILE A 126 -7.26 3.31 6.72
N GLU A 127 -8.01 2.78 7.68
CA GLU A 127 -8.75 3.57 8.68
C GLU A 127 -7.83 4.49 9.47
N LYS A 128 -6.73 3.96 10.01
CA LYS A 128 -5.75 4.74 10.77
C LYS A 128 -5.14 5.86 9.93
N TRP A 129 -4.78 5.57 8.69
CA TRP A 129 -4.18 6.54 7.79
C TRP A 129 -5.18 7.65 7.44
N PHE A 130 -6.42 7.32 7.10
CA PHE A 130 -7.45 8.31 6.82
C PHE A 130 -7.74 9.21 8.03
N LYS A 131 -7.83 8.65 9.23
CA LYS A 131 -7.99 9.43 10.47
C LYS A 131 -6.82 10.38 10.71
N LYS A 132 -5.59 9.90 10.46
CA LYS A 132 -4.38 10.72 10.63
C LYS A 132 -4.35 11.90 9.65
N ILE A 133 -4.63 11.65 8.37
CA ILE A 133 -4.47 12.65 7.30
C ILE A 133 -5.72 13.53 7.11
N TYR A 134 -6.91 12.92 7.09
CA TYR A 134 -8.15 13.61 6.78
C TYR A 134 -9.05 13.86 8.00
N LYS A 135 -8.63 13.42 9.20
CA LYS A 135 -9.41 13.54 10.45
C LYS A 135 -10.81 12.95 10.37
N LYS A 136 -11.04 12.00 9.46
CA LYS A 136 -12.32 11.29 9.26
C LYS A 136 -12.12 9.79 9.04
N SER A 137 -13.14 9.00 9.38
CA SER A 137 -13.23 7.58 9.01
C SER A 137 -13.66 7.44 7.56
N PRO A 138 -12.93 6.68 6.71
CA PRO A 138 -13.30 6.50 5.32
C PRO A 138 -14.54 5.61 5.16
N LYS A 139 -15.32 5.86 4.11
CA LYS A 139 -16.31 4.92 3.59
C LYS A 139 -15.60 3.93 2.70
N ILE A 140 -15.55 2.66 3.09
CA ILE A 140 -14.83 1.58 2.39
C ILE A 140 -15.83 0.68 1.67
N GLY A 141 -15.67 0.57 0.34
CA GLY A 141 -16.35 -0.44 -0.47
C GLY A 141 -15.44 -1.68 -0.61
N LEU A 142 -15.84 -2.83 -0.08
CA LEU A 142 -15.09 -4.06 -0.21
C LEU A 142 -15.65 -4.91 -1.34
N LEU A 143 -14.84 -5.21 -2.36
CA LEU A 143 -15.25 -6.03 -3.50
C LEU A 143 -15.32 -7.52 -3.12
N GLY A 144 -16.10 -8.28 -3.88
CA GLY A 144 -15.97 -9.72 -3.93
C GLY A 144 -14.67 -10.16 -4.60
N LEU A 145 -14.38 -11.44 -4.50
CA LEU A 145 -13.27 -12.08 -5.23
C LEU A 145 -13.73 -12.56 -6.60
N ASN A 146 -14.90 -13.16 -6.64
CA ASN A 146 -15.43 -13.83 -7.82
C ASN A 146 -16.38 -12.92 -8.63
N PRO A 147 -16.53 -13.13 -9.95
CA PRO A 147 -17.53 -12.45 -10.76
C PRO A 147 -18.92 -12.59 -10.12
N HIS A 148 -19.72 -11.52 -10.15
CA HIS A 148 -21.07 -11.47 -9.55
C HIS A 148 -21.12 -11.96 -8.09
N ASN A 149 -19.99 -11.85 -7.35
CA ASN A 149 -19.85 -12.37 -5.98
C ASN A 149 -20.15 -13.88 -5.87
N ALA A 150 -19.84 -14.66 -6.90
CA ALA A 150 -20.17 -16.08 -7.01
C ALA A 150 -21.65 -16.37 -6.67
N GLU A 151 -22.57 -15.44 -6.96
CA GLU A 151 -24.00 -15.52 -6.62
C GLU A 151 -24.23 -15.90 -5.16
N LEU A 152 -23.29 -15.57 -4.29
CA LEU A 152 -23.29 -15.90 -2.85
C LEU A 152 -23.46 -17.40 -2.54
N LYS A 153 -22.93 -18.27 -3.39
CA LYS A 153 -22.93 -19.72 -3.15
C LYS A 153 -22.34 -20.07 -1.78
N LYS A 154 -22.86 -21.12 -1.13
CA LYS A 154 -22.50 -21.52 0.24
C LYS A 154 -20.98 -21.68 0.44
N ASN A 155 -20.28 -22.15 -0.60
CA ASN A 155 -18.84 -22.44 -0.54
C ASN A 155 -17.95 -21.32 -1.06
N SER A 156 -18.49 -20.20 -1.51
CA SER A 156 -17.71 -19.08 -2.05
C SER A 156 -16.91 -18.35 -0.96
N GLU A 157 -15.84 -17.71 -1.37
CA GLU A 157 -15.00 -16.86 -0.53
C GLU A 157 -15.79 -15.67 0.02
N GLU A 158 -16.77 -15.18 -0.75
CA GLU A 158 -17.69 -14.13 -0.32
C GLU A 158 -18.44 -14.57 0.94
N LYS A 159 -19.01 -15.77 0.92
CA LYS A 159 -19.82 -16.30 2.02
C LYS A 159 -18.97 -16.69 3.22
N LYS A 160 -17.83 -17.35 2.99
CA LYS A 160 -16.97 -17.90 4.05
C LYS A 160 -16.03 -16.87 4.66
N ILE A 161 -15.54 -15.88 3.89
CA ILE A 161 -14.47 -14.98 4.31
C ILE A 161 -14.95 -13.53 4.30
N ILE A 162 -15.45 -13.03 3.15
CA ILE A 162 -15.63 -11.60 2.94
C ILE A 162 -16.79 -11.07 3.78
N ILE A 163 -17.98 -11.67 3.69
CA ILE A 163 -19.17 -11.27 4.46
C ILE A 163 -18.92 -11.30 5.97
N PRO A 164 -18.37 -12.38 6.55
CA PRO A 164 -18.03 -12.40 7.96
C PRO A 164 -17.03 -11.31 8.36
N THR A 165 -16.07 -11.00 7.45
CA THR A 165 -15.08 -9.94 7.69
C THR A 165 -15.71 -8.57 7.69
N ILE A 166 -16.63 -8.29 6.78
CA ILE A 166 -17.40 -7.03 6.75
C ILE A 166 -18.18 -6.86 8.06
N LYS A 167 -18.89 -7.92 8.51
CA LYS A 167 -19.62 -7.88 9.78
C LYS A 167 -18.70 -7.57 10.96
N ARG A 168 -17.53 -8.22 11.03
CA ARG A 168 -16.51 -7.93 12.07
C ARG A 168 -15.96 -6.52 11.99
N SER A 169 -15.74 -5.99 10.77
CA SER A 169 -15.27 -4.62 10.55
C SER A 169 -16.29 -3.61 11.08
N ARG A 170 -17.56 -3.80 10.77
CA ARG A 170 -18.66 -2.95 11.27
C ARG A 170 -18.77 -2.96 12.79
N LYS A 171 -18.62 -4.15 13.42
CA LYS A 171 -18.59 -4.26 14.90
C LYS A 171 -17.44 -3.49 15.54
N LYS A 172 -16.36 -3.24 14.79
CA LYS A 172 -15.22 -2.39 15.21
C LYS A 172 -15.44 -0.90 14.90
N GLY A 173 -16.61 -0.51 14.41
CA GLY A 173 -16.94 0.87 14.06
C GLY A 173 -16.44 1.32 12.69
N PHE A 174 -15.91 0.43 11.86
CA PHE A 174 -15.46 0.78 10.50
C PHE A 174 -16.64 0.87 9.53
N LYS A 175 -16.64 1.88 8.66
CA LYS A 175 -17.69 2.11 7.65
C LYS A 175 -17.40 1.26 6.41
N VAL A 176 -17.65 -0.05 6.49
CA VAL A 176 -17.39 -0.99 5.40
C VAL A 176 -18.70 -1.50 4.79
N THR A 177 -18.81 -1.41 3.46
CA THR A 177 -19.94 -1.92 2.68
C THR A 177 -19.44 -2.99 1.69
N GLY A 178 -20.22 -4.01 1.43
CA GLY A 178 -19.90 -5.08 0.47
C GLY A 178 -20.52 -6.42 0.87
N PRO A 179 -20.15 -7.51 0.17
CA PRO A 179 -19.27 -7.52 -1.01
C PRO A 179 -19.92 -6.77 -2.17
N LEU A 180 -19.17 -5.86 -2.81
CA LEU A 180 -19.62 -5.15 -4.00
C LEU A 180 -19.22 -5.94 -5.24
N VAL A 181 -20.03 -5.82 -6.29
CA VAL A 181 -19.76 -6.48 -7.58
C VAL A 181 -18.74 -5.66 -8.36
N ALA A 182 -17.57 -6.27 -8.66
CA ALA A 182 -16.42 -5.56 -9.22
C ALA A 182 -16.69 -4.98 -10.62
N ASP A 183 -17.45 -5.69 -11.44
CA ASP A 183 -17.77 -5.32 -12.82
C ASP A 183 -18.66 -4.08 -12.93
N THR A 184 -19.49 -3.81 -11.93
CA THR A 184 -20.49 -2.73 -12.00
C THR A 184 -20.21 -1.55 -11.07
N VAL A 185 -19.45 -1.77 -9.99
CA VAL A 185 -19.20 -0.74 -8.97
C VAL A 185 -18.58 0.53 -9.54
N PHE A 186 -17.69 0.40 -10.53
CA PHE A 186 -16.99 1.54 -11.13
C PHE A 186 -17.83 2.32 -12.15
N ILE A 187 -19.01 1.86 -12.50
CA ILE A 187 -19.92 2.61 -13.39
C ILE A 187 -20.46 3.86 -12.64
N ASN A 188 -21.06 3.67 -11.48
CA ASN A 188 -21.68 4.78 -10.73
C ASN A 188 -21.45 4.71 -9.22
N GLU A 189 -21.30 3.53 -8.64
CA GLU A 189 -21.32 3.36 -7.18
C GLU A 189 -20.02 3.78 -6.50
N TYR A 190 -18.88 3.78 -7.20
CA TYR A 190 -17.58 4.14 -6.63
C TYR A 190 -17.58 5.51 -5.94
N LYS A 191 -18.42 6.46 -6.41
CA LYS A 191 -18.56 7.81 -5.85
C LYS A 191 -19.07 7.83 -4.40
N LYS A 192 -19.68 6.72 -3.95
CA LYS A 192 -20.19 6.58 -2.56
C LYS A 192 -19.06 6.26 -1.56
N TYR A 193 -17.87 5.91 -2.04
CA TYR A 193 -16.76 5.41 -1.24
C TYR A 193 -15.53 6.31 -1.32
N ASP A 194 -14.80 6.43 -0.22
CA ASP A 194 -13.49 7.08 -0.18
C ASP A 194 -12.39 6.09 -0.67
N VAL A 195 -12.59 4.80 -0.41
CA VAL A 195 -11.69 3.71 -0.83
C VAL A 195 -12.47 2.50 -1.28
N ILE A 196 -12.12 1.96 -2.44
CA ILE A 196 -12.58 0.65 -2.90
C ILE A 196 -11.44 -0.35 -2.68
N VAL A 197 -11.74 -1.44 -2.00
CA VAL A 197 -10.77 -2.48 -1.66
C VAL A 197 -11.09 -3.74 -2.43
N GLY A 198 -10.20 -4.11 -3.35
CA GLY A 198 -10.26 -5.33 -4.14
C GLY A 198 -9.46 -6.46 -3.50
N MET A 199 -9.74 -7.70 -3.89
CA MET A 199 -9.00 -8.85 -3.36
C MET A 199 -7.61 -8.99 -4.02
N TYR A 200 -7.45 -8.46 -5.25
CA TYR A 200 -6.19 -8.45 -6.01
C TYR A 200 -6.17 -7.27 -6.97
#